data_0dc4b6004e9331b34e946916f5307b06
#
_entry.id   0dc4b6004e9331b34e946916f5307b06
#
_cell.length_a   1.000
_cell.length_b   1.000
_cell.length_c   1.000
_cell.angle_alpha   90.00
_cell.angle_beta   90.00
_cell.angle_gamma   90.00
#
_symmetry.space_group_name_H-M   'P 1'
#
loop_
_entity.id
_entity.type
_entity.pdbx_description
1 polymer ?
#
loop_
_entity_poly.entity_id
_entity_poly.type
_entity_poly.pdbx_seq_one_letter_code
_entity_poly.pdbx_strand_id
1 'polypeptide(L)'
;MSRQAKLLSIWVVCSFVAALLSLEQTTASYIDGIWVPAGNDSFYHARRILDAAFSERGFYQFDNMIHAPEGSWITWPWAYDWLMAKGLVAWQTVFPDTDAMAFLTHVPVYWIFVNAALLVGIADSLKLRSYWIALIGLGFALSPLTQLLHGVGGIDHHFVELTFVLLVIFTCLRWLNSPDESSRAAWLGIALGIAPAFHNGLFILQVPVLLCLFIFWIRRALPPPDAMLRLAVSLFLSTLLALLPSEPFRNGQFEFSLLSWFHLYIAAISTLIISVLARFSYNLKNLTLLGGIGILLLIPIWADTIGGTAFLTRDIILLEKIAEAQSPFTWSITR
;
A
#
# COMPACT_ATOMS: atom_id res chain seq x y z
N MET A 1 22.41 -27.93 5.87
CA MET A 1 21.85 -26.59 6.18
C MET A 1 20.35 -26.73 6.36
N SER A 2 19.80 -26.23 7.46
CA SER A 2 18.35 -26.26 7.69
C SER A 2 17.58 -25.45 6.64
N ARG A 3 16.26 -25.70 6.48
CA ARG A 3 15.41 -24.92 5.56
C ARG A 3 15.45 -23.43 5.91
N GLN A 4 15.34 -23.08 7.19
CA GLN A 4 15.41 -21.69 7.65
C GLN A 4 16.73 -21.00 7.29
N ALA A 5 17.87 -21.71 7.49
CA ALA A 5 19.16 -21.14 7.12
C ALA A 5 19.31 -20.92 5.60
N LYS A 6 18.71 -21.79 4.76
CA LYS A 6 18.65 -21.58 3.29
C LYS A 6 17.82 -20.37 2.94
N LEU A 7 16.64 -20.21 3.54
CA LEU A 7 15.76 -19.05 3.29
C LEU A 7 16.43 -17.74 3.69
N LEU A 8 17.07 -17.71 4.85
CA LEU A 8 17.83 -16.55 5.31
C LEU A 8 18.96 -16.20 4.34
N SER A 9 19.75 -17.20 3.88
CA SER A 9 20.81 -16.97 2.91
C SER A 9 20.28 -16.45 1.59
N ILE A 10 19.17 -16.97 1.08
CA ILE A 10 18.52 -16.50 -0.16
C ILE A 10 18.09 -15.05 0.02
N TRP A 11 17.37 -14.73 1.10
CA TRP A 11 16.94 -13.37 1.40
C TRP A 11 18.12 -12.40 1.43
N VAL A 12 19.16 -12.70 2.21
CA VAL A 12 20.33 -11.83 2.36
C VAL A 12 21.01 -11.62 1.01
N VAL A 13 21.34 -12.70 0.28
CA VAL A 13 22.05 -12.59 -1.00
C VAL A 13 21.26 -11.80 -2.04
N CYS A 14 19.96 -12.12 -2.22
CA CYS A 14 19.12 -11.42 -3.19
C CYS A 14 18.92 -9.94 -2.82
N SER A 15 18.75 -9.63 -1.53
CA SER A 15 18.64 -8.24 -1.08
C SER A 15 19.92 -7.44 -1.32
N PHE A 16 21.09 -8.03 -1.02
CA PHE A 16 22.36 -7.36 -1.30
C PHE A 16 22.61 -7.15 -2.79
N VAL A 17 22.30 -8.14 -3.65
CA VAL A 17 22.40 -7.97 -5.10
C VAL A 17 21.49 -6.83 -5.57
N ALA A 18 20.23 -6.81 -5.12
CA ALA A 18 19.29 -5.74 -5.48
C ALA A 18 19.77 -4.37 -4.99
N ALA A 19 20.24 -4.27 -3.73
CA ALA A 19 20.75 -3.03 -3.17
C ALA A 19 21.99 -2.50 -3.89
N LEU A 20 22.94 -3.38 -4.25
CA LEU A 20 24.12 -2.99 -5.02
C LEU A 20 23.73 -2.42 -6.40
N LEU A 21 22.77 -3.05 -7.08
CA LEU A 21 22.27 -2.56 -8.37
C LEU A 21 21.53 -1.22 -8.22
N SER A 22 20.77 -1.02 -7.14
CA SER A 22 20.10 0.25 -6.85
C SER A 22 21.08 1.37 -6.53
N LEU A 23 22.22 1.06 -5.91
CA LEU A 23 23.28 2.03 -5.63
C LEU A 23 24.01 2.53 -6.89
N GLU A 24 23.99 1.79 -8.01
CA GLU A 24 24.49 2.27 -9.30
C GLU A 24 23.76 3.53 -9.79
N GLN A 25 22.55 3.79 -9.29
CA GLN A 25 21.76 5.00 -9.62
C GLN A 25 22.17 6.23 -8.80
N THR A 26 23.15 6.13 -7.90
CA THR A 26 23.61 7.23 -7.03
C THR A 26 23.95 8.50 -7.80
N THR A 27 24.52 8.38 -9.01
CA THR A 27 24.89 9.54 -9.85
C THR A 27 23.69 10.39 -10.28
N ALA A 28 22.49 9.85 -10.28
CA ALA A 28 21.26 10.59 -10.58
C ALA A 28 20.78 11.46 -9.41
N SER A 29 21.22 11.15 -8.20
CA SER A 29 20.76 11.79 -6.95
C SER A 29 21.87 12.47 -6.15
N TYR A 30 23.14 12.34 -6.57
CA TYR A 30 24.25 13.05 -5.98
C TYR A 30 24.90 13.97 -7.01
N ILE A 31 24.52 15.25 -6.98
CA ILE A 31 24.88 16.26 -7.99
C ILE A 31 25.66 17.37 -7.29
N ASP A 32 26.87 17.66 -7.76
CA ASP A 32 27.74 18.73 -7.25
C ASP A 32 27.94 18.70 -5.72
N GLY A 33 28.04 17.52 -5.14
CA GLY A 33 28.22 17.36 -3.70
C GLY A 33 26.95 17.40 -2.85
N ILE A 34 25.77 17.49 -3.47
CA ILE A 34 24.50 17.63 -2.79
C ILE A 34 23.59 16.43 -3.14
N TRP A 35 22.91 15.87 -2.13
CA TRP A 35 21.89 14.86 -2.32
C TRP A 35 20.58 15.51 -2.73
N VAL A 36 19.97 15.02 -3.82
CA VAL A 36 18.71 15.51 -4.37
C VAL A 36 17.74 14.36 -4.60
N PRO A 37 16.42 14.58 -4.42
CA PRO A 37 15.40 13.60 -4.79
C PRO A 37 15.42 13.31 -6.29
N ALA A 38 15.00 12.10 -6.68
CA ALA A 38 14.79 11.71 -8.07
C ALA A 38 13.28 11.70 -8.38
N GLY A 39 12.86 12.51 -9.36
CA GLY A 39 11.45 12.61 -9.77
C GLY A 39 10.63 13.64 -8.98
N ASN A 40 9.58 14.13 -9.62
CA ASN A 40 8.78 15.27 -9.12
C ASN A 40 8.14 15.00 -7.75
N ASP A 41 7.49 13.84 -7.58
CA ASP A 41 6.79 13.48 -6.35
C ASP A 41 7.77 13.30 -5.19
N SER A 42 8.97 12.79 -5.46
CA SER A 42 10.04 12.66 -4.47
C SER A 42 10.47 14.03 -3.89
N PHE A 43 10.47 15.11 -4.67
CA PHE A 43 10.74 16.46 -4.16
C PHE A 43 9.66 16.92 -3.21
N TYR A 44 8.40 16.65 -3.54
CA TYR A 44 7.28 17.04 -2.71
C TYR A 44 7.24 16.26 -1.39
N HIS A 45 7.44 14.94 -1.46
CA HIS A 45 7.56 14.09 -0.27
C HIS A 45 8.74 14.51 0.61
N ALA A 46 9.92 14.76 0.03
CA ALA A 46 11.08 15.25 0.77
C ALA A 46 10.78 16.55 1.52
N ARG A 47 10.12 17.52 0.86
CA ARG A 47 9.70 18.78 1.50
C ARG A 47 8.76 18.51 2.68
N ARG A 48 7.70 17.69 2.52
CA ARG A 48 6.76 17.37 3.61
C ARG A 48 7.44 16.66 4.77
N ILE A 49 8.36 15.74 4.48
CA ILE A 49 9.13 15.01 5.48
C ILE A 49 10.01 15.97 6.27
N LEU A 50 10.74 16.87 5.61
CA LEU A 50 11.60 17.86 6.26
C LEU A 50 10.79 18.88 7.06
N ASP A 51 9.66 19.36 6.53
CA ASP A 51 8.76 20.24 7.26
C ASP A 51 8.21 19.55 8.52
N ALA A 52 7.78 18.29 8.40
CA ALA A 52 7.29 17.52 9.54
C ALA A 52 8.36 17.21 10.60
N ALA A 53 9.63 17.11 10.18
CA ALA A 53 10.75 16.80 11.06
C ALA A 53 11.28 18.02 11.79
N PHE A 54 11.36 19.20 11.13
CA PHE A 54 12.18 20.31 11.59
C PHE A 54 11.49 21.67 11.57
N SER A 55 10.36 21.85 10.83
CA SER A 55 9.74 23.15 10.77
C SER A 55 8.67 23.35 11.86
N GLU A 56 8.42 24.61 12.23
CA GLU A 56 7.31 24.99 13.12
C GLU A 56 5.94 24.67 12.53
N ARG A 57 5.83 24.57 11.20
CA ARG A 57 4.61 24.17 10.50
C ARG A 57 4.20 22.73 10.87
N GLY A 58 5.19 21.87 11.17
CA GLY A 58 4.94 20.47 11.48
C GLY A 58 4.37 19.70 10.29
N PHE A 59 3.67 18.60 10.57
CA PHE A 59 3.01 17.80 9.55
C PHE A 59 1.67 18.42 9.14
N TYR A 60 1.41 18.53 7.83
CA TYR A 60 0.20 19.13 7.26
C TYR A 60 -0.40 18.24 6.17
N GLN A 61 -1.72 18.32 5.98
CA GLN A 61 -2.49 17.58 4.98
C GLN A 61 -3.26 18.50 4.02
N PHE A 62 -3.18 19.81 4.25
CA PHE A 62 -3.64 20.85 3.33
C PHE A 62 -2.48 21.79 2.99
N ASP A 63 -2.25 22.06 1.69
CA ASP A 63 -1.15 22.90 1.25
C ASP A 63 -1.66 24.07 0.40
N ASN A 64 -1.43 25.29 0.89
CA ASN A 64 -1.79 26.52 0.18
C ASN A 64 -0.93 26.77 -1.06
N MET A 65 0.17 26.04 -1.23
CA MET A 65 1.03 26.17 -2.43
C MET A 65 0.57 25.27 -3.57
N ILE A 66 -0.22 24.24 -3.27
CA ILE A 66 -0.88 23.46 -4.31
C ILE A 66 -2.14 24.20 -4.73
N HIS A 67 -2.30 24.47 -6.02
CA HIS A 67 -3.46 25.17 -6.57
C HIS A 67 -3.66 26.57 -5.93
N ALA A 68 -2.55 27.33 -5.82
CA ALA A 68 -2.58 28.66 -5.21
C ALA A 68 -3.49 29.63 -6.01
N PRO A 69 -4.22 30.57 -5.35
CA PRO A 69 -4.14 30.89 -3.93
C PRO A 69 -5.07 30.06 -3.01
N GLU A 70 -6.02 29.28 -3.56
CA GLU A 70 -7.06 28.57 -2.81
C GLU A 70 -6.51 27.44 -1.92
N GLY A 71 -5.40 26.86 -2.33
CA GLY A 71 -4.84 25.67 -1.69
C GLY A 71 -5.59 24.39 -2.07
N SER A 72 -5.07 23.23 -1.65
CA SER A 72 -5.70 21.94 -1.88
C SER A 72 -5.38 20.95 -0.78
N TRP A 73 -6.29 19.99 -0.58
CA TRP A 73 -5.97 18.79 0.15
C TRP A 73 -4.89 18.02 -0.58
N ILE A 74 -3.93 17.49 0.19
CA ILE A 74 -2.86 16.69 -0.35
C ILE A 74 -3.39 15.27 -0.59
N THR A 75 -3.24 14.77 -1.81
CA THR A 75 -3.74 13.45 -2.21
C THR A 75 -2.97 12.30 -1.55
N TRP A 76 -1.69 12.51 -1.22
CA TRP A 76 -0.89 11.50 -0.50
C TRP A 76 -1.27 11.45 0.98
N PRO A 77 -1.62 10.26 1.51
CA PRO A 77 -1.98 10.07 2.90
C PRO A 77 -0.86 10.43 3.88
N TRP A 78 -1.22 10.47 5.16
CA TRP A 78 -0.34 10.98 6.20
C TRP A 78 0.79 10.03 6.61
N ALA A 79 0.56 8.69 6.52
CA ALA A 79 1.40 7.74 7.25
C ALA A 79 2.82 7.62 6.69
N TYR A 80 2.98 7.69 5.36
CA TYR A 80 4.30 7.57 4.74
C TYR A 80 5.23 8.71 5.17
N ASP A 81 4.87 9.95 4.89
CA ASP A 81 5.73 11.10 5.17
C ASP A 81 5.95 11.31 6.67
N TRP A 82 4.90 11.07 7.48
CA TRP A 82 5.02 11.15 8.92
C TRP A 82 5.99 10.09 9.48
N LEU A 83 5.92 8.85 8.99
CA LEU A 83 6.82 7.78 9.39
C LEU A 83 8.26 8.08 8.99
N MET A 84 8.47 8.57 7.77
CA MET A 84 9.80 8.97 7.28
C MET A 84 10.37 10.13 8.10
N ALA A 85 9.56 11.13 8.44
CA ALA A 85 9.98 12.23 9.32
C ALA A 85 10.40 11.73 10.70
N LYS A 86 9.63 10.84 11.33
CA LYS A 86 10.00 10.24 12.62
C LYS A 86 11.24 9.37 12.51
N GLY A 87 11.40 8.62 11.42
CA GLY A 87 12.60 7.84 11.12
C GLY A 87 13.83 8.72 10.98
N LEU A 88 13.72 9.84 10.26
CA LEU A 88 14.80 10.82 10.10
C LEU A 88 15.23 11.44 11.44
N VAL A 89 14.26 11.90 12.25
CA VAL A 89 14.55 12.45 13.59
C VAL A 89 15.24 11.40 14.47
N ALA A 90 14.75 10.17 14.48
CA ALA A 90 15.35 9.07 15.23
C ALA A 90 16.77 8.77 14.74
N TRP A 91 17.00 8.76 13.43
CA TRP A 91 18.32 8.57 12.83
C TRP A 91 19.30 9.65 13.26
N GLN A 92 18.91 10.93 13.17
CA GLN A 92 19.78 12.05 13.56
C GLN A 92 20.02 12.14 15.07
N THR A 93 19.15 11.55 15.90
CA THR A 93 19.43 11.41 17.33
C THR A 93 20.65 10.51 17.59
N VAL A 94 20.87 9.51 16.73
CA VAL A 94 22.01 8.57 16.83
C VAL A 94 23.22 9.07 16.02
N PHE A 95 22.97 9.71 14.88
CA PHE A 95 23.98 10.20 13.94
C PHE A 95 23.75 11.69 13.62
N PRO A 96 24.11 12.61 14.54
CA PRO A 96 23.74 14.04 14.45
C PRO A 96 24.30 14.75 13.20
N ASP A 97 25.48 14.34 12.73
CA ASP A 97 26.16 14.97 11.60
C ASP A 97 25.68 14.44 10.23
N THR A 98 24.69 13.55 10.19
CA THR A 98 24.19 13.00 8.93
C THR A 98 23.32 14.01 8.21
N ASP A 99 23.61 14.25 6.93
CA ASP A 99 22.73 15.01 6.05
C ASP A 99 21.37 14.33 5.94
N ALA A 100 20.31 15.09 6.18
CA ALA A 100 18.93 14.62 6.11
C ALA A 100 18.59 14.05 4.72
N MET A 101 19.04 14.71 3.66
CA MET A 101 18.80 14.25 2.29
C MET A 101 19.60 13.00 1.96
N ALA A 102 20.83 12.85 2.48
CA ALA A 102 21.59 11.62 2.37
C ALA A 102 20.84 10.43 2.98
N PHE A 103 20.23 10.60 4.16
CA PHE A 103 19.39 9.57 4.77
C PHE A 103 18.19 9.25 3.88
N LEU A 104 17.37 10.24 3.54
CA LEU A 104 16.11 10.06 2.81
C LEU A 104 16.31 9.42 1.43
N THR A 105 17.33 9.84 0.68
CA THR A 105 17.63 9.29 -0.66
C THR A 105 18.02 7.81 -0.62
N HIS A 106 18.51 7.29 0.50
CA HIS A 106 18.93 5.89 0.64
C HIS A 106 17.85 4.99 1.26
N VAL A 107 16.79 5.56 1.89
CA VAL A 107 15.70 4.76 2.48
C VAL A 107 15.11 3.75 1.49
N PRO A 108 14.80 4.07 0.21
CA PRO A 108 14.28 3.10 -0.73
C PRO A 108 15.19 1.89 -0.93
N VAL A 109 16.51 2.09 -0.96
CA VAL A 109 17.50 1.01 -1.10
C VAL A 109 17.47 0.08 0.11
N TYR A 110 17.44 0.63 1.33
CA TYR A 110 17.33 -0.19 2.55
C TYR A 110 16.00 -0.94 2.63
N TRP A 111 14.94 -0.38 2.05
CA TRP A 111 13.62 -1.00 2.03
C TRP A 111 13.52 -2.26 1.17
N ILE A 112 14.48 -2.47 0.25
CA ILE A 112 14.64 -3.71 -0.53
C ILE A 112 14.64 -4.94 0.40
N PHE A 113 15.31 -4.86 1.55
CA PHE A 113 15.38 -5.97 2.49
C PHE A 113 14.00 -6.37 3.04
N VAL A 114 13.11 -5.40 3.24
CA VAL A 114 11.73 -5.64 3.69
C VAL A 114 10.93 -6.36 2.59
N ASN A 115 10.95 -5.83 1.37
CA ASN A 115 10.20 -6.38 0.26
C ASN A 115 10.71 -7.77 -0.16
N ALA A 116 12.03 -7.97 -0.18
CA ALA A 116 12.63 -9.28 -0.43
C ALA A 116 12.29 -10.31 0.66
N ALA A 117 12.22 -9.91 1.94
CA ALA A 117 11.81 -10.80 3.02
C ALA A 117 10.36 -11.28 2.85
N LEU A 118 9.44 -10.36 2.50
CA LEU A 118 8.05 -10.70 2.22
C LEU A 118 7.94 -11.63 1.01
N LEU A 119 8.67 -11.36 -0.07
CA LEU A 119 8.68 -12.19 -1.27
C LEU A 119 9.17 -13.62 -0.98
N VAL A 120 10.28 -13.75 -0.24
CA VAL A 120 10.80 -15.05 0.21
C VAL A 120 9.78 -15.76 1.11
N GLY A 121 9.12 -15.03 2.01
CA GLY A 121 8.07 -15.55 2.88
C GLY A 121 6.83 -16.03 2.12
N ILE A 122 6.43 -15.33 1.05
CA ILE A 122 5.37 -15.74 0.12
C ILE A 122 5.75 -17.06 -0.56
N ALA A 123 6.95 -17.11 -1.14
CA ALA A 123 7.45 -18.30 -1.84
C ALA A 123 7.58 -19.52 -0.91
N ASP A 124 7.98 -19.30 0.35
CA ASP A 124 7.99 -20.35 1.38
C ASP A 124 6.56 -20.78 1.77
N SER A 125 5.63 -19.86 1.89
CA SER A 125 4.20 -20.13 2.18
C SER A 125 3.53 -20.96 1.08
N LEU A 126 3.98 -20.82 -0.16
CA LEU A 126 3.60 -21.65 -1.31
C LEU A 126 4.32 -23.02 -1.32
N LYS A 127 5.15 -23.32 -0.31
CA LYS A 127 5.91 -24.58 -0.16
C LYS A 127 6.86 -24.85 -1.32
N LEU A 128 7.38 -23.82 -1.95
CA LEU A 128 8.32 -23.96 -3.07
C LEU A 128 9.66 -24.54 -2.58
N ARG A 129 10.37 -25.24 -3.48
CA ARG A 129 11.73 -25.71 -3.22
C ARG A 129 12.71 -24.52 -3.20
N SER A 130 13.76 -24.59 -2.38
CA SER A 130 14.70 -23.49 -2.16
C SER A 130 15.31 -22.92 -3.45
N TYR A 131 15.53 -23.73 -4.49
CA TYR A 131 16.06 -23.24 -5.77
C TYR A 131 15.07 -22.34 -6.52
N TRP A 132 13.74 -22.64 -6.45
CA TRP A 132 12.70 -21.77 -7.02
C TRP A 132 12.61 -20.47 -6.24
N ILE A 133 12.73 -20.52 -4.90
CA ILE A 133 12.76 -19.32 -4.06
C ILE A 133 13.96 -18.45 -4.42
N ALA A 134 15.14 -19.07 -4.65
CA ALA A 134 16.33 -18.34 -5.08
C ALA A 134 16.15 -17.69 -6.46
N LEU A 135 15.54 -18.40 -7.42
CA LEU A 135 15.24 -17.84 -8.75
C LEU A 135 14.26 -16.67 -8.68
N ILE A 136 13.21 -16.78 -7.84
CA ILE A 136 12.26 -15.67 -7.61
C ILE A 136 12.97 -14.47 -6.97
N GLY A 137 13.81 -14.71 -5.95
CA GLY A 137 14.60 -13.67 -5.30
C GLY A 137 15.60 -12.99 -6.26
N LEU A 138 16.27 -13.75 -7.11
CA LEU A 138 17.13 -13.19 -8.16
C LEU A 138 16.33 -12.43 -9.22
N GLY A 139 15.17 -12.96 -9.64
CA GLY A 139 14.26 -12.25 -10.55
C GLY A 139 13.81 -10.91 -10.00
N PHE A 140 13.49 -10.85 -8.71
CA PHE A 140 13.21 -9.59 -8.01
C PHE A 140 14.43 -8.67 -8.02
N ALA A 141 15.61 -9.18 -7.64
CA ALA A 141 16.82 -8.39 -7.56
C ALA A 141 17.25 -7.80 -8.92
N LEU A 142 17.06 -8.55 -10.00
CA LEU A 142 17.44 -8.13 -11.36
C LEU A 142 16.33 -7.40 -12.12
N SER A 143 15.13 -7.29 -11.54
CA SER A 143 13.99 -6.63 -12.19
C SER A 143 14.23 -5.13 -12.34
N PRO A 144 14.08 -4.56 -13.55
CA PRO A 144 14.11 -3.11 -13.75
C PRO A 144 13.08 -2.37 -12.90
N LEU A 145 11.92 -2.97 -12.66
CA LEU A 145 10.89 -2.38 -11.80
C LEU A 145 11.37 -2.28 -10.35
N THR A 146 12.03 -3.32 -9.83
CA THR A 146 12.62 -3.28 -8.48
C THR A 146 13.64 -2.15 -8.37
N GLN A 147 14.50 -2.00 -9.39
CA GLN A 147 15.50 -0.95 -9.42
C GLN A 147 14.87 0.45 -9.54
N LEU A 148 13.80 0.59 -10.30
CA LEU A 148 13.04 1.85 -10.40
C LEU A 148 12.40 2.24 -9.06
N LEU A 149 11.73 1.30 -8.39
CA LEU A 149 11.04 1.56 -7.14
C LEU A 149 11.98 1.80 -5.95
N HIS A 150 13.16 1.21 -5.97
CA HIS A 150 14.12 1.27 -4.86
C HIS A 150 15.41 2.03 -5.21
N GLY A 151 15.41 2.81 -6.28
CA GLY A 151 16.57 3.60 -6.69
C GLY A 151 16.91 4.69 -5.66
N VAL A 152 18.20 5.06 -5.61
CA VAL A 152 18.65 6.17 -4.78
C VAL A 152 17.91 7.45 -5.19
N GLY A 153 17.38 8.18 -4.22
CA GLY A 153 16.63 9.40 -4.45
C GLY A 153 15.14 9.23 -4.70
N GLY A 154 14.67 8.00 -4.89
CA GLY A 154 13.24 7.68 -5.05
C GLY A 154 12.45 7.84 -3.74
N ILE A 155 12.40 9.06 -3.19
CA ILE A 155 11.68 9.39 -1.96
C ILE A 155 10.17 9.46 -2.24
N ASP A 156 9.67 8.44 -2.91
CA ASP A 156 8.28 8.28 -3.22
C ASP A 156 7.73 7.04 -2.49
N HIS A 157 6.43 7.00 -2.23
CA HIS A 157 5.77 5.96 -1.45
C HIS A 157 5.66 4.60 -2.16
N HIS A 158 5.98 4.49 -3.44
CA HIS A 158 5.78 3.29 -4.27
C HIS A 158 6.48 2.03 -3.77
N PHE A 159 7.67 2.13 -3.18
CA PHE A 159 8.33 0.98 -2.58
C PHE A 159 7.59 0.47 -1.33
N VAL A 160 6.86 1.33 -0.62
CA VAL A 160 5.99 0.97 0.51
C VAL A 160 4.65 0.41 0.01
N GLU A 161 4.12 0.89 -1.11
CA GLU A 161 2.95 0.27 -1.76
C GLU A 161 3.23 -1.20 -2.08
N LEU A 162 4.39 -1.49 -2.70
CA LEU A 162 4.82 -2.86 -2.96
C LEU A 162 4.86 -3.68 -1.67
N THR A 163 5.32 -3.08 -0.56
CA THR A 163 5.31 -3.75 0.76
C THR A 163 3.91 -4.20 1.15
N PHE A 164 2.88 -3.34 1.03
CA PHE A 164 1.51 -3.68 1.39
C PHE A 164 0.90 -4.72 0.45
N VAL A 165 1.19 -4.68 -0.84
CA VAL A 165 0.80 -5.73 -1.79
C VAL A 165 1.38 -7.08 -1.35
N LEU A 166 2.68 -7.14 -1.11
CA LEU A 166 3.36 -8.35 -0.66
C LEU A 166 2.88 -8.80 0.73
N LEU A 167 2.65 -7.88 1.66
CA LEU A 167 2.18 -8.18 3.02
C LEU A 167 0.78 -8.78 3.02
N VAL A 168 -0.14 -8.25 2.21
CA VAL A 168 -1.49 -8.79 2.06
C VAL A 168 -1.44 -10.19 1.46
N ILE A 169 -0.65 -10.41 0.40
CA ILE A 169 -0.46 -11.76 -0.18
C ILE A 169 0.15 -12.71 0.86
N PHE A 170 1.20 -12.29 1.56
CA PHE A 170 1.86 -13.09 2.57
C PHE A 170 0.92 -13.49 3.71
N THR A 171 0.21 -12.53 4.30
CA THR A 171 -0.72 -12.78 5.41
C THR A 171 -1.91 -13.62 4.97
N CYS A 172 -2.42 -13.41 3.76
CA CYS A 172 -3.48 -14.23 3.17
C CYS A 172 -3.04 -15.69 3.03
N LEU A 173 -1.88 -15.96 2.42
CA LEU A 173 -1.35 -17.31 2.27
C LEU A 173 -1.04 -17.97 3.62
N ARG A 174 -0.51 -17.20 4.58
CA ARG A 174 -0.27 -17.69 5.94
C ARG A 174 -1.56 -18.11 6.63
N TRP A 175 -2.63 -17.35 6.46
CA TRP A 175 -3.95 -17.71 6.98
C TRP A 175 -4.53 -18.94 6.27
N LEU A 176 -4.52 -18.97 4.93
CA LEU A 176 -5.06 -20.11 4.16
C LEU A 176 -4.31 -21.42 4.42
N ASN A 177 -3.04 -21.37 4.77
CA ASN A 177 -2.26 -22.54 5.18
C ASN A 177 -2.61 -23.06 6.59
N SER A 178 -3.27 -22.27 7.42
CA SER A 178 -3.74 -22.64 8.77
C SER A 178 -5.00 -21.86 9.09
N PRO A 179 -6.13 -22.21 8.43
CA PRO A 179 -7.36 -21.42 8.47
C PRO A 179 -8.01 -21.36 9.87
N ASP A 180 -7.70 -22.31 10.74
CA ASP A 180 -8.19 -22.36 12.13
C ASP A 180 -7.46 -21.35 13.05
N GLU A 181 -6.30 -20.85 12.65
CA GLU A 181 -5.57 -19.84 13.40
C GLU A 181 -6.14 -18.43 13.17
N SER A 182 -7.14 -18.08 13.94
CA SER A 182 -7.88 -16.81 13.81
C SER A 182 -6.99 -15.55 13.99
N SER A 183 -5.84 -15.65 14.65
CA SER A 183 -4.85 -14.57 14.74
C SER A 183 -4.25 -14.22 13.37
N ARG A 184 -4.07 -15.19 12.48
CA ARG A 184 -3.56 -14.95 11.12
C ARG A 184 -4.59 -14.19 10.27
N ALA A 185 -5.88 -14.48 10.44
CA ALA A 185 -6.95 -13.74 9.81
C ALA A 185 -6.96 -12.27 10.28
N ALA A 186 -6.72 -12.03 11.58
CA ALA A 186 -6.62 -10.69 12.13
C ALA A 186 -5.45 -9.90 11.51
N TRP A 187 -4.27 -10.52 11.33
CA TRP A 187 -3.13 -9.87 10.68
C TRP A 187 -3.43 -9.47 9.23
N LEU A 188 -4.15 -10.32 8.48
CA LEU A 188 -4.61 -9.96 7.13
C LEU A 188 -5.55 -8.75 7.17
N GLY A 189 -6.51 -8.72 8.11
CA GLY A 189 -7.41 -7.58 8.29
C GLY A 189 -6.66 -6.29 8.64
N ILE A 190 -5.67 -6.37 9.54
CA ILE A 190 -4.83 -5.23 9.92
C ILE A 190 -4.05 -4.72 8.69
N ALA A 191 -3.42 -5.62 7.92
CA ALA A 191 -2.67 -5.24 6.73
C ALA A 191 -3.56 -4.52 5.70
N LEU A 192 -4.77 -5.04 5.43
CA LEU A 192 -5.74 -4.44 4.53
C LEU A 192 -6.25 -3.08 5.02
N GLY A 193 -6.48 -2.94 6.33
CA GLY A 193 -7.07 -1.73 6.89
C GLY A 193 -6.08 -0.57 7.07
N ILE A 194 -4.80 -0.87 7.31
CA ILE A 194 -3.76 0.16 7.46
C ILE A 194 -3.23 0.63 6.10
N ALA A 195 -3.23 -0.22 5.07
CA ALA A 195 -2.64 0.08 3.77
C ALA A 195 -3.08 1.45 3.18
N PRO A 196 -4.37 1.85 3.23
CA PRO A 196 -4.81 3.14 2.72
C PRO A 196 -4.17 4.36 3.39
N ALA A 197 -3.63 4.23 4.61
CA ALA A 197 -2.93 5.32 5.27
C ALA A 197 -1.57 5.63 4.63
N PHE A 198 -0.98 4.68 3.90
CA PHE A 198 0.28 4.86 3.16
C PHE A 198 0.04 5.28 1.72
N HIS A 199 -0.96 4.70 1.07
CA HIS A 199 -1.46 5.17 -0.22
C HIS A 199 -2.96 4.87 -0.32
N ASN A 200 -3.77 5.90 -0.56
CA ASN A 200 -5.24 5.80 -0.57
C ASN A 200 -5.75 4.73 -1.54
N GLY A 201 -5.16 4.56 -2.72
CA GLY A 201 -5.52 3.52 -3.70
C GLY A 201 -5.39 2.08 -3.21
N LEU A 202 -4.66 1.82 -2.12
CA LEU A 202 -4.45 0.46 -1.60
C LEU A 202 -5.71 -0.16 -0.98
N PHE A 203 -6.82 0.57 -0.83
CA PHE A 203 -8.12 -0.03 -0.49
C PHE A 203 -8.51 -1.14 -1.48
N ILE A 204 -8.04 -1.06 -2.73
CA ILE A 204 -8.32 -2.04 -3.78
C ILE A 204 -7.81 -3.45 -3.44
N LEU A 205 -6.84 -3.58 -2.54
CA LEU A 205 -6.34 -4.88 -2.07
C LEU A 205 -7.40 -5.72 -1.37
N GLN A 206 -8.51 -5.12 -0.92
CA GLN A 206 -9.65 -5.83 -0.37
C GLN A 206 -10.37 -6.68 -1.44
N VAL A 207 -10.37 -6.22 -2.70
CA VAL A 207 -11.10 -6.88 -3.80
C VAL A 207 -10.62 -8.32 -4.07
N PRO A 208 -9.34 -8.62 -4.29
CA PRO A 208 -8.88 -9.98 -4.52
C PRO A 208 -9.12 -10.90 -3.30
N VAL A 209 -9.06 -10.37 -2.08
CA VAL A 209 -9.37 -11.14 -0.87
C VAL A 209 -10.85 -11.49 -0.81
N LEU A 210 -11.74 -10.53 -1.06
CA LEU A 210 -13.19 -10.77 -1.14
C LEU A 210 -13.55 -11.75 -2.24
N LEU A 211 -12.93 -11.63 -3.42
CA LEU A 211 -13.12 -12.55 -4.53
C LEU A 211 -12.69 -13.98 -4.17
N CYS A 212 -11.55 -14.13 -3.50
CA CYS A 212 -11.08 -15.42 -3.01
C CYS A 212 -12.07 -16.05 -2.03
N LEU A 213 -12.56 -15.29 -1.05
CA LEU A 213 -13.57 -15.75 -0.09
C LEU A 213 -14.90 -16.08 -0.77
N PHE A 214 -15.31 -15.30 -1.76
CA PHE A 214 -16.51 -15.57 -2.53
C PHE A 214 -16.41 -16.90 -3.33
N ILE A 215 -15.26 -17.17 -3.94
CA ILE A 215 -14.98 -18.44 -4.62
C ILE A 215 -15.04 -19.61 -3.62
N PHE A 216 -14.45 -19.47 -2.44
CA PHE A 216 -14.51 -20.50 -1.39
C PHE A 216 -15.93 -20.70 -0.86
N TRP A 217 -16.72 -19.63 -0.77
CA TRP A 217 -18.14 -19.72 -0.40
C TRP A 217 -18.94 -20.55 -1.39
N ILE A 218 -18.79 -20.31 -2.70
CA ILE A 218 -19.41 -21.12 -3.77
C ILE A 218 -18.98 -22.57 -3.67
N ARG A 219 -17.70 -22.81 -3.37
CA ARG A 219 -17.13 -24.16 -3.23
C ARG A 219 -17.42 -24.82 -1.89
N ARG A 220 -18.10 -24.13 -0.97
CA ARG A 220 -18.36 -24.57 0.41
C ARG A 220 -17.08 -24.94 1.17
N ALA A 221 -16.00 -24.20 0.92
CA ALA A 221 -14.66 -24.43 1.46
C ALA A 221 -14.15 -23.21 2.23
N LEU A 222 -15.06 -22.41 2.82
CA LEU A 222 -14.71 -21.25 3.61
C LEU A 222 -13.91 -21.63 4.85
N PRO A 223 -12.97 -20.77 5.29
CA PRO A 223 -12.39 -20.83 6.61
C PRO A 223 -13.45 -20.78 7.73
N PRO A 224 -13.10 -21.14 8.97
CA PRO A 224 -14.01 -21.09 10.12
C PRO A 224 -14.64 -19.70 10.29
N PRO A 225 -15.95 -19.62 10.64
CA PRO A 225 -16.67 -18.34 10.79
C PRO A 225 -15.99 -17.38 11.76
N ASP A 226 -15.42 -17.88 12.87
CA ASP A 226 -14.74 -17.05 13.86
C ASP A 226 -13.47 -16.38 13.30
N ALA A 227 -12.72 -17.08 12.47
CA ALA A 227 -11.55 -16.52 11.80
C ALA A 227 -11.97 -15.45 10.78
N MET A 228 -13.05 -15.70 10.01
CA MET A 228 -13.61 -14.73 9.08
C MET A 228 -14.12 -13.48 9.79
N LEU A 229 -14.81 -13.62 10.92
CA LEU A 229 -15.27 -12.47 11.71
C LEU A 229 -14.11 -11.69 12.31
N ARG A 230 -13.02 -12.35 12.72
CA ARG A 230 -11.81 -11.65 13.15
C ARG A 230 -11.15 -10.87 12.02
N LEU A 231 -11.09 -11.42 10.80
CA LEU A 231 -10.67 -10.69 9.61
C LEU A 231 -11.52 -9.42 9.42
N ALA A 232 -12.85 -9.56 9.44
CA ALA A 232 -13.79 -8.47 9.24
C ALA A 232 -13.61 -7.35 10.29
N VAL A 233 -13.58 -7.73 11.56
CA VAL A 233 -13.43 -6.78 12.69
C VAL A 233 -12.07 -6.08 12.64
N SER A 234 -10.99 -6.82 12.44
CA SER A 234 -9.65 -6.23 12.38
C SER A 234 -9.48 -5.31 11.17
N LEU A 235 -10.05 -5.66 10.01
CA LEU A 235 -10.09 -4.78 8.84
C LEU A 235 -10.80 -3.45 9.17
N PHE A 236 -12.00 -3.51 9.72
CA PHE A 236 -12.77 -2.31 10.02
C PHE A 236 -12.09 -1.43 11.07
N LEU A 237 -11.66 -2.02 12.18
CA LEU A 237 -11.01 -1.27 13.26
C LEU A 237 -9.67 -0.67 12.85
N SER A 238 -8.85 -1.40 12.09
CA SER A 238 -7.57 -0.86 11.63
C SER A 238 -7.76 0.23 10.57
N THR A 239 -8.78 0.13 9.70
CA THR A 239 -9.14 1.23 8.79
C THR A 239 -9.60 2.46 9.58
N LEU A 240 -10.47 2.28 10.56
CA LEU A 240 -10.92 3.39 11.41
C LEU A 240 -9.73 4.08 12.11
N LEU A 241 -8.83 3.28 12.72
CA LEU A 241 -7.63 3.82 13.37
C LEU A 241 -6.71 4.55 12.39
N ALA A 242 -6.56 4.04 11.17
CA ALA A 242 -5.78 4.67 10.10
C ALA A 242 -6.37 6.02 9.63
N LEU A 243 -7.70 6.18 9.74
CA LEU A 243 -8.42 7.39 9.37
C LEU A 243 -8.39 8.49 10.42
N LEU A 244 -8.27 8.15 11.71
CA LEU A 244 -8.35 9.15 12.79
C LEU A 244 -7.36 10.32 12.64
N PRO A 245 -6.10 10.14 12.20
CA PRO A 245 -5.18 11.25 11.97
C PRO A 245 -5.48 12.03 10.69
N SER A 246 -6.34 11.52 9.79
CA SER A 246 -6.63 12.16 8.51
C SER A 246 -7.51 13.39 8.68
N GLU A 247 -7.01 14.56 8.25
CA GLU A 247 -7.78 15.80 8.24
C GLU A 247 -8.96 15.75 7.27
N PRO A 248 -8.83 15.23 6.02
CA PRO A 248 -9.98 15.04 5.14
C PRO A 248 -11.10 14.21 5.77
N PHE A 249 -10.76 13.12 6.48
CA PHE A 249 -11.75 12.34 7.20
C PHE A 249 -12.45 13.14 8.30
N ARG A 250 -11.69 13.88 9.12
CA ARG A 250 -12.25 14.71 10.20
C ARG A 250 -13.13 15.86 9.68
N ASN A 251 -12.84 16.35 8.48
CA ASN A 251 -13.62 17.39 7.79
C ASN A 251 -14.79 16.83 6.94
N GLY A 252 -15.12 15.54 7.08
CA GLY A 252 -16.29 14.94 6.44
C GLY A 252 -16.15 14.72 4.93
N GLN A 253 -14.93 14.75 4.37
CA GLN A 253 -14.72 14.52 2.94
C GLN A 253 -15.09 13.08 2.57
N PHE A 254 -15.66 12.91 1.37
CA PHE A 254 -16.00 11.61 0.81
C PHE A 254 -15.44 11.53 -0.62
N GLU A 255 -14.17 11.24 -0.72
CA GLU A 255 -13.44 11.15 -1.99
C GLU A 255 -12.44 9.99 -1.92
N PHE A 256 -12.25 9.26 -3.03
CA PHE A 256 -11.29 8.15 -3.06
C PHE A 256 -9.84 8.64 -3.22
N SER A 257 -9.65 9.82 -3.81
CA SER A 257 -8.35 10.47 -3.98
C SER A 257 -7.76 11.02 -2.67
N LEU A 258 -8.55 11.08 -1.62
CA LEU A 258 -8.15 11.51 -0.28
C LEU A 258 -8.38 10.38 0.72
N LEU A 259 -7.59 10.31 1.77
CA LEU A 259 -7.86 9.39 2.87
C LEU A 259 -9.08 9.89 3.68
N SER A 260 -10.28 9.40 3.36
CA SER A 260 -11.57 10.02 3.69
C SER A 260 -12.62 8.99 4.15
N TRP A 261 -13.85 9.44 4.36
CA TRP A 261 -15.03 8.60 4.66
C TRP A 261 -15.30 7.52 3.62
N PHE A 262 -14.86 7.73 2.37
CA PHE A 262 -14.94 6.71 1.32
C PHE A 262 -14.23 5.41 1.74
N HIS A 263 -13.05 5.51 2.33
CA HIS A 263 -12.27 4.34 2.76
C HIS A 263 -12.94 3.58 3.92
N LEU A 264 -13.55 4.31 4.86
CA LEU A 264 -14.34 3.68 5.92
C LEU A 264 -15.58 2.99 5.36
N TYR A 265 -16.23 3.60 4.37
CA TYR A 265 -17.38 3.03 3.68
C TYR A 265 -17.03 1.72 2.97
N ILE A 266 -15.93 1.69 2.21
CA ILE A 266 -15.44 0.47 1.55
C ILE A 266 -15.08 -0.61 2.58
N ALA A 267 -14.41 -0.27 3.66
CA ALA A 267 -14.09 -1.21 4.74
C ALA A 267 -15.35 -1.75 5.42
N ALA A 268 -16.37 -0.93 5.62
CA ALA A 268 -17.67 -1.36 6.18
C ALA A 268 -18.39 -2.33 5.25
N ILE A 269 -18.41 -2.05 3.93
CA ILE A 269 -18.96 -2.96 2.91
C ILE A 269 -18.21 -4.30 2.93
N SER A 270 -16.88 -4.26 2.91
CA SER A 270 -16.05 -5.47 2.94
C SER A 270 -16.31 -6.28 4.21
N THR A 271 -16.39 -5.62 5.36
CA THR A 271 -16.73 -6.24 6.65
C THR A 271 -18.12 -6.88 6.63
N LEU A 272 -19.12 -6.21 6.06
CA LEU A 272 -20.46 -6.75 5.90
C LEU A 272 -20.47 -7.99 4.99
N ILE A 273 -19.80 -7.92 3.83
CA ILE A 273 -19.69 -9.05 2.91
C ILE A 273 -19.05 -10.25 3.59
N ILE A 274 -17.90 -10.07 4.25
CA ILE A 274 -17.19 -11.15 4.96
C ILE A 274 -18.11 -11.75 6.05
N SER A 275 -18.82 -10.91 6.80
CA SER A 275 -19.73 -11.36 7.86
C SER A 275 -20.92 -12.15 7.31
N VAL A 276 -21.48 -11.74 6.17
CA VAL A 276 -22.56 -12.45 5.49
C VAL A 276 -22.07 -13.81 4.96
N LEU A 277 -20.90 -13.85 4.32
CA LEU A 277 -20.30 -15.10 3.84
C LEU A 277 -20.02 -16.08 5.00
N ALA A 278 -19.59 -15.56 6.17
CA ALA A 278 -19.33 -16.36 7.36
C ALA A 278 -20.61 -17.00 7.96
N ARG A 279 -21.76 -16.35 7.79
CA ARG A 279 -23.03 -16.74 8.46
C ARG A 279 -23.95 -17.58 7.57
N PHE A 280 -23.89 -17.38 6.25
CA PHE A 280 -24.86 -17.97 5.32
C PHE A 280 -24.17 -18.92 4.37
N SER A 281 -24.68 -20.14 4.24
CA SER A 281 -24.20 -21.12 3.24
C SER A 281 -24.58 -20.69 1.82
N TYR A 282 -23.76 -21.12 0.85
CA TYR A 282 -24.06 -20.88 -0.56
C TYR A 282 -25.35 -21.60 -0.98
N ASN A 283 -26.30 -20.81 -1.49
CA ASN A 283 -27.46 -21.24 -2.26
C ASN A 283 -27.93 -20.06 -3.14
N LEU A 284 -28.81 -20.34 -4.11
CA LEU A 284 -29.23 -19.32 -5.09
C LEU A 284 -29.95 -18.15 -4.40
N LYS A 285 -30.75 -18.39 -3.36
CA LYS A 285 -31.46 -17.33 -2.60
C LYS A 285 -30.47 -16.40 -1.91
N ASN A 286 -29.44 -16.94 -1.26
CA ASN A 286 -28.43 -16.14 -0.58
C ASN A 286 -27.53 -15.40 -1.59
N LEU A 287 -27.26 -15.99 -2.75
CA LEU A 287 -26.54 -15.34 -3.85
C LEU A 287 -27.31 -14.13 -4.38
N THR A 288 -28.61 -14.27 -4.67
CA THR A 288 -29.43 -13.15 -5.15
C THR A 288 -29.60 -12.06 -4.10
N LEU A 289 -29.74 -12.43 -2.82
CA LEU A 289 -29.78 -11.48 -1.71
C LEU A 289 -28.45 -10.70 -1.61
N LEU A 290 -27.31 -11.39 -1.63
CA LEU A 290 -25.98 -10.77 -1.59
C LEU A 290 -25.76 -9.84 -2.78
N GLY A 291 -26.17 -10.26 -3.98
CA GLY A 291 -26.11 -9.44 -5.20
C GLY A 291 -26.99 -8.19 -5.08
N GLY A 292 -28.22 -8.32 -4.60
CA GLY A 292 -29.10 -7.18 -4.35
C GLY A 292 -28.55 -6.19 -3.32
N ILE A 293 -28.03 -6.70 -2.21
CA ILE A 293 -27.34 -5.86 -1.21
C ILE A 293 -26.12 -5.17 -1.82
N GLY A 294 -25.31 -5.89 -2.61
CA GLY A 294 -24.14 -5.34 -3.29
C GLY A 294 -24.51 -4.18 -4.22
N ILE A 295 -25.57 -4.33 -5.02
CA ILE A 295 -26.08 -3.26 -5.89
C ILE A 295 -26.53 -2.05 -5.07
N LEU A 296 -27.30 -2.25 -3.99
CA LEU A 296 -27.75 -1.17 -3.12
C LEU A 296 -26.59 -0.40 -2.48
N LEU A 297 -25.53 -1.12 -2.06
CA LEU A 297 -24.33 -0.51 -1.49
C LEU A 297 -23.47 0.21 -2.53
N LEU A 298 -23.62 -0.04 -3.82
CA LEU A 298 -22.95 0.73 -4.87
C LEU A 298 -23.70 2.02 -5.23
N ILE A 299 -24.97 2.17 -4.82
CA ILE A 299 -25.77 3.37 -5.14
C ILE A 299 -25.10 4.68 -4.70
N PRO A 300 -24.53 4.82 -3.48
CA PRO A 300 -23.86 6.05 -3.08
C PRO A 300 -22.62 6.39 -3.93
N ILE A 301 -22.00 5.38 -4.53
CA ILE A 301 -20.85 5.56 -5.42
C ILE A 301 -21.33 5.99 -6.82
N TRP A 302 -22.49 5.53 -7.25
CA TRP A 302 -23.06 5.84 -8.56
C TRP A 302 -23.96 7.09 -8.56
N ALA A 303 -24.72 7.27 -7.49
CA ALA A 303 -25.56 8.44 -7.35
C ALA A 303 -24.69 9.60 -6.89
N ASP A 304 -24.39 10.48 -7.72
CA ASP A 304 -23.75 11.78 -7.62
C ASP A 304 -24.09 12.64 -6.36
N THR A 305 -24.74 12.02 -5.38
CA THR A 305 -25.31 12.65 -4.19
C THR A 305 -24.30 12.83 -3.06
N ILE A 306 -23.19 12.07 -3.08
CA ILE A 306 -22.13 12.15 -2.08
C ILE A 306 -20.83 12.51 -2.81
N GLY A 307 -20.51 13.79 -2.89
CA GLY A 307 -19.29 14.28 -3.53
C GLY A 307 -19.43 14.87 -4.93
N GLY A 308 -20.65 14.89 -5.50
CA GLY A 308 -20.95 15.48 -6.83
C GLY A 308 -20.39 14.64 -7.99
N THR A 309 -20.68 15.09 -9.23
CA THR A 309 -20.19 14.49 -10.52
C THR A 309 -18.69 14.20 -10.55
N ALA A 310 -18.00 14.71 -9.58
CA ALA A 310 -16.58 14.57 -9.38
C ALA A 310 -16.11 13.14 -9.19
N PHE A 311 -16.91 12.24 -8.59
CA PHE A 311 -16.39 10.92 -8.19
C PHE A 311 -16.00 10.04 -9.40
N LEU A 312 -16.82 9.99 -10.45
CA LEU A 312 -16.54 9.18 -11.64
C LEU A 312 -15.97 9.98 -12.81
N THR A 313 -16.37 11.24 -12.97
CA THR A 313 -15.98 12.01 -14.15
C THR A 313 -14.73 12.85 -13.95
N ARG A 314 -14.54 13.47 -12.80
CA ARG A 314 -13.35 14.30 -12.50
C ARG A 314 -12.09 13.45 -12.45
N ASP A 315 -12.18 12.26 -11.87
CA ASP A 315 -11.02 11.41 -11.68
C ASP A 315 -10.67 10.61 -12.94
N ILE A 316 -11.66 10.30 -13.80
CA ILE A 316 -11.39 9.77 -15.15
C ILE A 316 -10.64 10.83 -15.98
N ILE A 317 -11.05 12.10 -15.93
CA ILE A 317 -10.35 13.20 -16.61
C ILE A 317 -8.94 13.42 -16.03
N LEU A 318 -8.76 13.26 -14.71
CA LEU A 318 -7.44 13.31 -14.07
C LEU A 318 -6.57 12.14 -14.50
N LEU A 319 -7.10 10.90 -14.53
CA LEU A 319 -6.38 9.71 -14.99
C LEU A 319 -5.97 9.82 -16.46
N GLU A 320 -6.78 10.47 -17.32
CA GLU A 320 -6.41 10.76 -18.71
C GLU A 320 -5.23 11.72 -18.84
N LYS A 321 -4.97 12.55 -17.82
CA LYS A 321 -3.87 13.54 -17.81
C LYS A 321 -2.62 13.05 -17.09
N ILE A 322 -2.72 11.99 -16.29
CA ILE A 322 -1.58 11.39 -15.59
C ILE A 322 -0.84 10.48 -16.57
N ALA A 323 0.45 10.74 -16.77
CA ALA A 323 1.28 10.01 -17.74
C ALA A 323 1.30 8.50 -17.47
N GLU A 324 1.36 8.11 -16.19
CA GLU A 324 1.41 6.71 -15.75
C GLU A 324 0.09 5.94 -16.01
N ALA A 325 -1.03 6.66 -16.09
CA ALA A 325 -2.34 6.06 -16.39
C ALA A 325 -2.60 5.91 -17.88
N GLN A 326 -1.74 6.48 -18.74
CA GLN A 326 -1.90 6.37 -20.19
C GLN A 326 -1.35 5.03 -20.69
N SER A 327 -2.00 4.47 -21.74
CA SER A 327 -1.50 3.27 -22.39
C SER A 327 -0.08 3.50 -22.93
N PRO A 328 0.89 2.57 -22.68
CA PRO A 328 2.25 2.68 -23.23
C PRO A 328 2.31 2.87 -24.75
N PHE A 329 1.27 2.44 -25.48
CA PHE A 329 1.17 2.58 -26.93
C PHE A 329 0.79 3.99 -27.39
N THR A 330 0.22 4.84 -26.55
CA THR A 330 -0.09 6.23 -26.89
C THR A 330 1.12 7.15 -26.80
N TRP A 331 2.15 6.77 -26.03
CA TRP A 331 3.39 7.53 -25.89
C TRP A 331 4.24 7.59 -27.19
N SER A 332 4.10 6.61 -28.07
CA SER A 332 4.89 6.53 -29.32
C SER A 332 4.29 7.35 -30.48
N ILE A 333 3.06 7.85 -30.37
CA ILE A 333 2.34 8.52 -31.48
C ILE A 333 2.39 10.05 -31.35
N THR A 334 2.72 10.57 -30.16
CA THR A 334 2.67 12.04 -29.88
C THR A 334 4.04 12.71 -29.73
N ARG A 335 5.14 12.05 -30.17
CA ARG A 335 6.48 12.65 -30.25
C ARG A 335 6.97 12.77 -31.67
#